data_8d1890807ba4c196658d5eb9cee186fe
#
_entry.id   8d1890807ba4c196658d5eb9cee186fe
#
_cell.length_a   1.000
_cell.length_b   1.000
_cell.length_c   1.000
_cell.angle_alpha   90.00
_cell.angle_beta   90.00
_cell.angle_gamma   90.00
#
_symmetry.space_group_name_H-M   'P 1'
#
loop_
_entity.id
_entity.type
_entity.pdbx_description
1 polymer ?
#
loop_
_entity_poly.entity_id
_entity_poly.type
_entity_poly.pdbx_seq_one_letter_code
_entity_poly.pdbx_strand_id
1 'polypeptide(L)'
;MEQIEFHYPAARRAIKQRAHVGVVGSGDMEVIFEPSAQDGAHVSIMTSVNGYRDTWKAVFDRFFSRFDGAVNIYINDAGATPGSVLLRLEQAVEVTEQ
;
A
#
# COMPACT_ATOMS: atom_id res chain seq x y z
N MET A 1 6.70 -5.35 16.62
CA MET A 1 5.76 -4.68 15.71
C MET A 1 6.28 -3.30 15.37
N GLU A 2 6.24 -2.95 14.10
CA GLU A 2 6.78 -1.68 13.62
C GLU A 2 5.71 -0.94 12.82
N GLN A 3 5.64 0.39 12.99
CA GLN A 3 4.77 1.25 12.20
C GLN A 3 5.64 2.10 11.28
N ILE A 4 5.29 2.11 9.97
CA ILE A 4 6.05 2.78 8.94
C ILE A 4 5.10 3.65 8.14
N GLU A 5 5.52 4.88 7.81
CA GLU A 5 4.70 5.80 7.04
C GLU A 5 5.50 6.43 5.91
N PHE A 6 4.87 6.56 4.74
CA PHE A 6 5.43 7.25 3.59
C PHE A 6 4.42 8.22 3.00
N HIS A 7 4.92 9.24 2.30
CA HIS A 7 4.10 10.23 1.62
C HIS A 7 4.60 10.43 0.18
N TYR A 8 3.65 10.40 -0.77
CA TYR A 8 3.93 10.58 -2.20
C TYR A 8 3.09 11.74 -2.74
N PRO A 9 3.62 12.98 -2.69
CA PRO A 9 2.83 14.17 -3.01
C PRO A 9 2.48 14.33 -4.49
N ALA A 10 3.18 13.64 -5.38
CA ALA A 10 2.91 13.71 -6.82
C ALA A 10 1.71 12.86 -7.27
N ALA A 11 1.20 11.98 -6.41
CA ALA A 11 0.06 11.13 -6.71
C ALA A 11 -1.22 11.95 -6.54
N ARG A 12 -1.88 12.32 -7.65
CA ARG A 12 -2.99 13.28 -7.61
C ARG A 12 -4.27 12.82 -8.31
N ARG A 13 -4.23 11.70 -9.02
CA ARG A 13 -5.38 11.23 -9.77
C ARG A 13 -6.43 10.68 -8.80
N ALA A 14 -7.68 11.11 -8.94
CA ALA A 14 -8.76 10.57 -8.11
C ALA A 14 -9.00 9.10 -8.44
N ILE A 15 -9.09 8.26 -7.42
CA ILE A 15 -9.46 6.84 -7.60
C ILE A 15 -10.97 6.70 -7.52
N LYS A 16 -11.52 5.67 -8.18
CA LYS A 16 -12.97 5.52 -8.33
C LYS A 16 -13.65 4.98 -7.09
N GLN A 17 -12.98 4.11 -6.35
CA GLN A 17 -13.58 3.48 -5.20
C GLN A 17 -12.53 2.90 -4.25
N ARG A 18 -12.98 2.56 -3.05
CA ARG A 18 -12.20 1.89 -2.03
C ARG A 18 -11.90 0.44 -2.45
N ALA A 19 -10.78 -0.08 -2.00
CA ALA A 19 -10.40 -1.48 -2.20
C ALA A 19 -9.93 -2.10 -0.89
N HIS A 20 -10.20 -3.39 -0.71
CA HIS A 20 -9.71 -4.17 0.41
C HIS A 20 -9.30 -5.53 -0.13
N VAL A 21 -8.02 -5.86 -0.01
CA VAL A 21 -7.45 -7.09 -0.58
C VAL A 21 -6.57 -7.78 0.46
N GLY A 22 -6.62 -9.10 0.46
CA GLY A 22 -5.78 -9.92 1.33
C GLY A 22 -6.34 -10.11 2.72
N VAL A 23 -5.61 -10.85 3.52
CA VAL A 23 -5.96 -11.13 4.91
C VAL A 23 -4.71 -11.02 5.78
N VAL A 24 -4.91 -10.63 7.05
CA VAL A 24 -3.82 -10.65 8.03
C VAL A 24 -3.59 -12.10 8.45
N GLY A 25 -2.51 -12.70 7.96
CA GLY A 25 -2.17 -14.08 8.28
C GLY A 25 -0.69 -14.34 8.04
N SER A 26 -0.18 -15.45 8.56
CA SER A 26 1.23 -15.80 8.49
C SER A 26 1.73 -15.79 7.05
N GLY A 27 2.75 -14.98 6.77
CA GLY A 27 3.36 -14.86 5.44
C GLY A 27 2.56 -14.05 4.45
N ASP A 28 1.52 -13.34 4.89
CA ASP A 28 0.68 -12.53 3.99
C ASP A 28 0.37 -11.18 4.63
N MET A 29 -0.39 -10.37 3.92
CA MET A 29 -0.81 -9.05 4.39
C MET A 29 -2.21 -8.70 3.91
N GLU A 30 -2.82 -7.76 4.61
CA GLU A 30 -4.05 -7.08 4.22
C GLU A 30 -3.72 -5.67 3.76
N VAL A 31 -4.35 -5.22 2.68
CA VAL A 31 -4.22 -3.85 2.21
C VAL A 31 -5.57 -3.22 1.97
N ILE A 32 -5.70 -1.97 2.41
CA ILE A 32 -6.91 -1.16 2.20
C ILE A 32 -6.48 0.10 1.47
N PHE A 33 -7.14 0.38 0.34
CA PHE A 33 -7.01 1.63 -0.40
C PHE A 33 -8.26 2.46 -0.16
N GLU A 34 -8.09 3.72 0.24
CA GLU A 34 -9.19 4.66 0.38
C GLU A 34 -8.89 5.93 -0.42
N PRO A 35 -9.88 6.53 -1.11
CA PRO A 35 -9.67 7.82 -1.76
C PRO A 35 -9.15 8.84 -0.75
N SER A 36 -8.10 9.57 -1.13
CA SER A 36 -7.58 10.64 -0.28
C SER A 36 -8.37 11.92 -0.51
N ALA A 37 -8.78 12.58 0.58
CA ALA A 37 -9.43 13.88 0.51
C ALA A 37 -8.44 15.02 0.26
N GLN A 38 -7.14 14.72 0.34
CA GLN A 38 -6.05 15.67 0.14
C GLN A 38 -5.24 15.24 -1.07
N ASP A 39 -4.45 16.17 -1.62
CA ASP A 39 -3.52 15.81 -2.68
C ASP A 39 -2.42 14.89 -2.14
N GLY A 40 -2.03 13.95 -2.98
CA GLY A 40 -0.97 13.02 -2.65
C GLY A 40 -1.48 11.69 -2.15
N ALA A 41 -0.55 10.75 -2.03
CA ALA A 41 -0.78 9.45 -1.47
C ALA A 41 -0.07 9.32 -0.13
N HIS A 42 -0.72 8.66 0.82
CA HIS A 42 -0.19 8.40 2.14
C HIS A 42 -0.22 6.89 2.39
N VAL A 43 0.90 6.34 2.86
CA VAL A 43 1.03 4.92 3.14
C VAL A 43 1.29 4.74 4.63
N SER A 44 0.50 3.90 5.27
CA SER A 44 0.65 3.54 6.67
C SER A 44 0.75 2.03 6.79
N ILE A 45 1.86 1.54 7.31
CA ILE A 45 2.14 0.10 7.41
C ILE A 45 2.32 -0.26 8.87
N MET A 46 1.56 -1.26 9.31
CA MET A 46 1.78 -1.94 10.59
C MET A 46 2.29 -3.34 10.26
N THR A 47 3.51 -3.65 10.69
CA THR A 47 4.11 -4.95 10.38
C THR A 47 4.57 -5.65 11.65
N SER A 48 4.43 -6.98 11.67
CA SER A 48 4.96 -7.82 12.74
C SER A 48 6.47 -8.06 12.62
N VAL A 49 7.08 -7.69 11.48
CA VAL A 49 8.49 -7.94 11.19
C VAL A 49 9.25 -6.62 11.21
N ASN A 50 10.21 -6.48 12.12
CA ASN A 50 10.98 -5.25 12.28
C ASN A 50 12.18 -5.22 11.34
N GLY A 51 12.66 -3.99 11.03
CA GLY A 51 13.94 -3.79 10.34
C GLY A 51 13.87 -3.77 8.82
N TYR A 52 12.67 -3.73 8.22
CA TYR A 52 12.50 -3.77 6.77
C TYR A 52 11.99 -2.46 6.17
N ARG A 53 12.17 -1.34 6.86
CA ARG A 53 11.69 -0.04 6.38
C ARG A 53 12.24 0.29 4.98
N ASP A 54 13.53 0.05 4.75
CA ASP A 54 14.14 0.35 3.45
C ASP A 54 13.59 -0.53 2.33
N THR A 55 13.27 -1.79 2.65
CA THR A 55 12.63 -2.70 1.71
C THR A 55 11.21 -2.21 1.37
N TRP A 56 10.43 -1.80 2.36
CA TRP A 56 9.11 -1.21 2.14
C TRP A 56 9.21 0.05 1.29
N LYS A 57 10.19 0.90 1.58
CA LYS A 57 10.40 2.13 0.81
C LYS A 57 10.68 1.84 -0.66
N ALA A 58 11.55 0.86 -0.94
CA ALA A 58 11.88 0.47 -2.31
C ALA A 58 10.65 -0.07 -3.05
N VAL A 59 9.83 -0.89 -2.39
CA VAL A 59 8.60 -1.43 -2.97
C VAL A 59 7.64 -0.30 -3.34
N PHE A 60 7.39 0.64 -2.42
CA PHE A 60 6.44 1.73 -2.67
C PHE A 60 6.98 2.77 -3.65
N ASP A 61 8.28 3.04 -3.66
CA ASP A 61 8.87 3.90 -4.68
C ASP A 61 8.65 3.32 -6.08
N ARG A 62 8.82 2.02 -6.22
CA ARG A 62 8.55 1.33 -7.49
C ARG A 62 7.06 1.35 -7.84
N PHE A 63 6.19 1.08 -6.86
CA PHE A 63 4.74 1.09 -7.06
C PHE A 63 4.28 2.47 -7.53
N PHE A 64 4.67 3.54 -6.84
CA PHE A 64 4.25 4.90 -7.19
C PHE A 64 4.96 5.47 -8.41
N SER A 65 5.97 4.79 -8.96
CA SER A 65 6.50 5.15 -10.27
C SER A 65 5.51 4.84 -11.40
N ARG A 66 4.52 3.99 -11.15
CA ARG A 66 3.52 3.54 -12.13
C ARG A 66 2.09 3.88 -11.74
N PHE A 67 1.83 4.09 -10.47
CA PHE A 67 0.48 4.39 -9.95
C PHE A 67 0.47 5.82 -9.45
N ASP A 68 -0.49 6.61 -9.92
CA ASP A 68 -0.57 8.05 -9.62
C ASP A 68 -1.83 8.42 -8.83
N GLY A 69 -2.50 7.46 -8.24
CA GLY A 69 -3.74 7.71 -7.49
C GLY A 69 -3.53 8.43 -6.17
N ALA A 70 -4.36 9.44 -5.92
CA ALA A 70 -4.43 10.10 -4.62
C ALA A 70 -5.18 9.16 -3.65
N VAL A 71 -4.44 8.49 -2.81
CA VAL A 71 -4.95 7.37 -2.04
C VAL A 71 -4.31 7.32 -0.65
N ASN A 72 -5.10 6.89 0.33
CA ASN A 72 -4.57 6.46 1.62
C ASN A 72 -4.49 4.94 1.60
N ILE A 73 -3.29 4.41 1.79
CA ILE A 73 -3.03 2.97 1.80
C ILE A 73 -2.73 2.55 3.24
N TYR A 74 -3.48 1.57 3.73
CA TYR A 74 -3.28 0.98 5.05
C TYR A 74 -2.92 -0.48 4.89
N ILE A 75 -1.81 -0.90 5.49
CA ILE A 75 -1.32 -2.27 5.43
C ILE A 75 -1.18 -2.84 6.83
N ASN A 76 -1.70 -4.05 7.00
CA ASN A 76 -1.40 -4.91 8.14
C ASN A 76 -0.62 -6.12 7.61
N ASP A 77 0.65 -6.19 7.98
CA ASP A 77 1.58 -7.19 7.43
C ASP A 77 1.97 -8.23 8.48
N ALA A 78 1.95 -9.49 8.06
CA ALA A 78 2.39 -10.63 8.86
C ALA A 78 3.48 -11.43 8.13
N GLY A 79 4.43 -10.73 7.51
CA GLY A 79 5.60 -11.35 6.89
C GLY A 79 5.48 -11.62 5.40
N ALA A 80 4.69 -10.82 4.67
CA ALA A 80 4.60 -10.97 3.21
C ALA A 80 5.96 -10.69 2.54
N THR A 81 6.27 -11.45 1.49
CA THR A 81 7.45 -11.20 0.67
C THR A 81 7.23 -9.96 -0.20
N PRO A 82 8.30 -9.29 -0.69
CA PRO A 82 8.14 -8.16 -1.60
C PRO A 82 7.27 -8.49 -2.83
N GLY A 83 7.41 -9.69 -3.38
CA GLY A 83 6.58 -10.13 -4.50
C GLY A 83 5.11 -10.25 -4.13
N SER A 84 4.80 -10.78 -2.95
CA SER A 84 3.43 -10.85 -2.43
C SER A 84 2.86 -9.48 -2.18
N VAL A 85 3.66 -8.55 -1.64
CA VAL A 85 3.24 -7.16 -1.43
C VAL A 85 2.82 -6.53 -2.76
N LEU A 86 3.67 -6.62 -3.79
CA LEU A 86 3.36 -6.05 -5.10
C LEU A 86 2.11 -6.67 -5.70
N LEU A 87 1.94 -7.98 -5.57
CA LEU A 87 0.74 -8.66 -6.07
C LEU A 87 -0.53 -8.12 -5.41
N ARG A 88 -0.53 -7.96 -4.08
CA ARG A 88 -1.68 -7.42 -3.35
C ARG A 88 -1.98 -5.98 -3.74
N LEU A 89 -0.93 -5.17 -3.92
CA LEU A 89 -1.10 -3.78 -4.37
C LEU A 89 -1.72 -3.73 -5.77
N GLU A 90 -1.29 -4.57 -6.69
CA GLU A 90 -1.84 -4.64 -8.04
C GLU A 90 -3.31 -5.08 -8.03
N GLN A 91 -3.66 -6.05 -7.20
CA GLN A 91 -5.06 -6.47 -7.02
C GLN A 91 -5.92 -5.33 -6.49
N ALA A 92 -5.40 -4.55 -5.53
CA ALA A 92 -6.12 -3.40 -5.00
C ALA A 92 -6.32 -2.32 -6.07
N VAL A 93 -5.31 -2.06 -6.91
CA VAL A 93 -5.45 -1.12 -8.04
C VAL A 93 -6.57 -1.56 -8.96
N GLU A 94 -6.64 -2.84 -9.32
CA GLU A 94 -7.72 -3.34 -10.17
C GLU A 94 -9.10 -3.05 -9.57
N VAL A 95 -9.26 -3.27 -8.28
CA VAL A 95 -10.53 -2.99 -7.60
C VAL A 95 -10.86 -1.50 -7.66
N THR A 96 -9.88 -0.62 -7.44
CA THR A 96 -10.12 0.82 -7.46
C THR A 96 -10.48 1.35 -8.84
N GLU A 97 -10.16 0.62 -9.91
CA GLU A 97 -10.43 1.01 -11.30
C GLU A 97 -11.77 0.48 -11.84
N GLN A 98 -12.45 -0.35 -11.11
CA GLN A 98 -13.73 -0.96 -11.52
C GLN A 98 -14.91 0.01 -11.53
#